data_df8ccfb0199cc474d2b2058ae7f91e1b
#
_entry.id   df8ccfb0199cc474d2b2058ae7f91e1b
#
_cell.length_a   1.000
_cell.length_b   1.000
_cell.length_c   1.000
_cell.angle_alpha   90.00
_cell.angle_beta   90.00
_cell.angle_gamma   90.00
#
_symmetry.space_group_name_H-M   'P 1'
#
loop_
_entity.id
_entity.type
_entity.pdbx_description
1 polymer ?
#
loop_
_entity_poly.entity_id
_entity_poly.type
_entity_poly.pdbx_seq_one_letter_code
_entity_poly.pdbx_strand_id
1 'polypeptide(L)'
;MYDSPLINVNGNQVPTLDILLMLTVISLLPSLLIMVSSFARTVIILSFLRNAMGVQQTPPNMVLVGIAIFLTLFIMDPVIKEINTEAYIPYKNQEISQEEAIARAQVPLKEFMLTNTEKSSLNMYMEMSGNEEVEEVTELPMTV
;
A
#
# COMPACT_ATOMS: atom_id res chain seq x y z
N MET A 1 25.73 -29.71 9.03
CA MET A 1 25.96 -28.30 8.62
C MET A 1 25.43 -28.20 7.20
N TYR A 2 24.26 -27.60 7.00
CA TYR A 2 23.68 -27.44 5.67
C TYR A 2 24.37 -26.22 5.04
N ASP A 3 25.26 -26.48 4.05
CA ASP A 3 25.77 -25.42 3.18
C ASP A 3 24.59 -24.89 2.34
N SER A 4 23.99 -23.80 2.80
CA SER A 4 23.04 -23.08 1.96
C SER A 4 23.79 -22.50 0.75
N PRO A 5 23.34 -22.73 -0.48
CA PRO A 5 24.00 -22.18 -1.66
C PRO A 5 24.06 -20.65 -1.54
N LEU A 6 25.27 -20.12 -1.60
CA LEU A 6 25.55 -18.69 -1.50
C LEU A 6 25.70 -18.11 -2.90
N ILE A 7 25.04 -17.00 -3.16
CA ILE A 7 25.24 -16.22 -4.38
C ILE A 7 26.12 -15.03 -4.06
N ASN A 8 27.13 -14.81 -4.86
CA ASN A 8 28.03 -13.66 -4.71
C ASN A 8 27.41 -12.44 -5.41
N VAL A 9 26.97 -11.45 -4.61
CA VAL A 9 26.46 -10.19 -5.12
C VAL A 9 27.40 -9.08 -4.67
N ASN A 10 28.12 -8.52 -5.63
CA ASN A 10 29.01 -7.37 -5.43
C ASN A 10 30.08 -7.61 -4.33
N GLY A 11 30.62 -8.84 -4.25
CA GLY A 11 31.65 -9.21 -3.28
C GLY A 11 31.13 -9.72 -1.92
N ASN A 12 29.84 -9.63 -1.65
CA ASN A 12 29.21 -10.17 -0.45
C ASN A 12 28.50 -11.50 -0.76
N GLN A 13 28.69 -12.48 0.11
CA GLN A 13 27.99 -13.76 0.02
C GLN A 13 26.62 -13.61 0.69
N VAL A 14 25.55 -13.68 -0.11
CA VAL A 14 24.18 -13.57 0.38
C VAL A 14 23.49 -14.95 0.28
N PRO A 15 22.79 -15.40 1.31
CA PRO A 15 22.01 -16.63 1.24
C PRO A 15 21.00 -16.56 0.12
N THR A 16 20.89 -17.62 -0.68
CA THR A 16 19.97 -17.70 -1.84
C THR A 16 18.52 -17.44 -1.43
N LEU A 17 18.14 -17.86 -0.22
CA LEU A 17 16.80 -17.64 0.33
C LEU A 17 16.48 -16.14 0.49
N ASP A 18 17.43 -15.34 0.95
CA ASP A 18 17.24 -13.89 1.15
C ASP A 18 16.98 -13.19 -0.20
N ILE A 19 17.74 -13.56 -1.22
CA ILE A 19 17.53 -13.03 -2.58
C ILE A 19 16.16 -13.43 -3.11
N LEU A 20 15.77 -14.69 -2.92
CA LEU A 20 14.48 -15.21 -3.37
C LEU A 20 13.31 -14.52 -2.65
N LEU A 21 13.42 -14.33 -1.34
CA LEU A 21 12.44 -13.57 -0.55
C LEU A 21 12.37 -12.12 -1.01
N MET A 22 13.51 -11.46 -1.21
CA MET A 22 13.56 -10.09 -1.69
C MET A 22 12.90 -9.94 -3.07
N LEU A 23 13.18 -10.84 -4.00
CA LEU A 23 12.56 -10.83 -5.33
C LEU A 23 11.04 -11.06 -5.23
N THR A 24 10.60 -11.95 -4.35
CA THR A 24 9.18 -12.21 -4.12
C THR A 24 8.48 -10.96 -3.58
N VAL A 25 9.04 -10.30 -2.57
CA VAL A 25 8.49 -9.05 -2.00
C VAL A 25 8.42 -7.96 -3.07
N ILE A 26 9.51 -7.76 -3.84
CA ILE A 26 9.54 -6.74 -4.90
C ILE A 26 8.48 -7.03 -5.97
N SER A 27 8.27 -8.31 -6.33
CA SER A 27 7.26 -8.68 -7.34
C SER A 27 5.82 -8.46 -6.87
N LEU A 28 5.55 -8.53 -5.57
CA LEU A 28 4.23 -8.27 -4.98
C LEU A 28 3.96 -6.78 -4.71
N LEU A 29 5.01 -5.95 -4.65
CA LEU A 29 4.91 -4.55 -4.30
C LEU A 29 3.93 -3.75 -5.19
N PRO A 30 3.91 -3.91 -6.54
CA PRO A 30 2.95 -3.20 -7.38
C PRO A 30 1.49 -3.53 -7.05
N SER A 31 1.17 -4.78 -6.74
CA SER A 31 -0.19 -5.18 -6.37
C SER A 31 -0.61 -4.61 -5.02
N LEU A 32 0.30 -4.58 -4.05
CA LEU A 32 0.05 -3.95 -2.74
C LEU A 32 -0.22 -2.45 -2.89
N LEU A 33 0.56 -1.74 -3.71
CA LEU A 33 0.34 -0.31 -3.97
C LEU A 33 -1.04 -0.04 -4.57
N ILE A 34 -1.50 -0.88 -5.50
CA ILE A 34 -2.84 -0.78 -6.09
C ILE A 34 -3.93 -0.98 -5.02
N MET A 35 -3.75 -1.95 -4.12
CA MET A 35 -4.73 -2.27 -3.08
C MET A 35 -4.81 -1.20 -1.97
N VAL A 36 -3.67 -0.65 -1.56
CA VAL A 36 -3.57 0.34 -0.48
C VAL A 36 -3.99 1.73 -0.93
N SER A 37 -3.81 2.06 -2.23
CA SER A 37 -4.16 3.37 -2.78
C SER A 37 -5.63 3.47 -3.19
N SER A 38 -6.05 4.68 -3.60
CA SER A 38 -7.39 4.92 -4.17
C SER A 38 -7.58 4.35 -5.58
N PHE A 39 -6.57 3.71 -6.17
CA PHE A 39 -6.57 3.30 -7.59
C PHE A 39 -7.71 2.31 -7.91
N ALA A 40 -7.85 1.24 -7.14
CA ALA A 40 -8.90 0.23 -7.37
C ALA A 40 -10.29 0.86 -7.36
N ARG A 41 -10.58 1.71 -6.36
CA ARG A 41 -11.84 2.45 -6.25
C ARG A 41 -12.08 3.33 -7.48
N THR A 42 -11.08 4.08 -7.88
CA THR A 42 -11.19 5.01 -9.02
C THR A 42 -11.46 4.27 -10.32
N VAL A 43 -10.77 3.16 -10.59
CA VAL A 43 -11.00 2.33 -11.78
C VAL A 43 -12.43 1.76 -11.79
N ILE A 44 -12.91 1.27 -10.65
CA ILE A 44 -14.27 0.72 -10.52
C ILE A 44 -15.29 1.79 -10.81
N ILE A 45 -15.19 2.98 -10.21
CA ILE A 45 -16.11 4.10 -10.41
C ILE A 45 -16.12 4.51 -11.89
N LEU A 46 -14.96 4.68 -12.51
CA LEU A 46 -14.84 5.05 -13.92
C LEU A 46 -15.45 3.97 -14.84
N SER A 47 -15.30 2.71 -14.49
CA SER A 47 -15.89 1.59 -15.24
C SER A 47 -17.42 1.60 -15.14
N PHE A 48 -17.98 1.85 -13.97
CA PHE A 48 -19.42 2.01 -13.80
C PHE A 48 -19.95 3.23 -14.54
N LEU A 49 -19.24 4.35 -14.50
CA LEU A 49 -19.62 5.57 -15.22
C LEU A 49 -19.67 5.31 -16.74
N ARG A 50 -18.68 4.63 -17.30
CA ARG A 50 -18.69 4.23 -18.72
C ARG A 50 -19.91 3.37 -19.07
N ASN A 51 -20.21 2.37 -18.23
CA ASN A 51 -21.36 1.49 -18.45
C ASN A 51 -22.68 2.25 -18.36
N ALA A 52 -22.80 3.19 -17.42
CA ALA A 52 -23.98 4.03 -17.26
C ALA A 52 -24.22 4.97 -18.45
N MET A 53 -23.16 5.40 -19.14
CA MET A 53 -23.26 6.20 -20.37
C MET A 53 -23.71 5.38 -21.60
N GLY A 54 -23.89 4.07 -21.45
CA GLY A 54 -24.36 3.19 -22.54
C GLY A 54 -23.29 2.90 -23.61
N VAL A 55 -22.04 3.29 -23.40
CA VAL A 55 -20.94 3.09 -24.33
C VAL A 55 -20.12 1.89 -23.90
N GLN A 56 -20.20 0.79 -24.67
CA GLN A 56 -19.59 -0.48 -24.27
C GLN A 56 -18.05 -0.51 -24.43
N GLN A 57 -17.48 0.29 -25.34
CA GLN A 57 -16.05 0.25 -25.65
C GLN A 57 -15.35 1.62 -25.70
N THR A 58 -16.06 2.70 -25.49
CA THR A 58 -15.51 4.06 -25.53
C THR A 58 -15.76 4.76 -24.18
N PRO A 59 -14.74 5.31 -23.50
CA PRO A 59 -13.32 5.28 -23.84
C PRO A 59 -12.67 3.89 -23.63
N PRO A 60 -11.55 3.57 -24.36
CA PRO A 60 -10.81 2.32 -24.18
C PRO A 60 -10.30 2.13 -22.74
N ASN A 61 -10.12 0.89 -22.29
CA ASN A 61 -9.66 0.59 -20.93
C ASN A 61 -8.33 1.30 -20.57
N MET A 62 -7.40 1.41 -21.50
CA MET A 62 -6.14 2.12 -21.29
C MET A 62 -6.33 3.58 -20.92
N VAL A 63 -7.32 4.24 -21.51
CA VAL A 63 -7.66 5.65 -21.18
C VAL A 63 -8.24 5.74 -19.77
N LEU A 64 -9.13 4.82 -19.40
CA LEU A 64 -9.69 4.77 -18.03
C LEU A 64 -8.60 4.52 -16.99
N VAL A 65 -7.68 3.60 -17.26
CA VAL A 65 -6.54 3.35 -16.40
C VAL A 65 -5.65 4.58 -16.27
N GLY A 66 -5.36 5.28 -17.39
CA GLY A 66 -4.59 6.52 -17.37
C GLY A 66 -5.24 7.61 -16.51
N ILE A 67 -6.55 7.81 -16.66
CA ILE A 67 -7.33 8.75 -15.84
C ILE A 67 -7.31 8.33 -14.37
N ALA A 68 -7.48 7.02 -14.11
CA ALA A 68 -7.47 6.48 -12.75
C ALA A 68 -6.12 6.70 -12.05
N ILE A 69 -5.00 6.50 -12.74
CA ILE A 69 -3.67 6.78 -12.20
C ILE A 69 -3.54 8.27 -11.85
N PHE A 70 -3.92 9.16 -12.76
CA PHE A 70 -3.85 10.59 -12.53
C PHE A 70 -4.68 11.02 -11.31
N LEU A 71 -5.94 10.56 -11.23
CA LEU A 71 -6.81 10.85 -10.10
C LEU A 71 -6.27 10.25 -8.80
N THR A 72 -5.68 9.05 -8.86
CA THR A 72 -5.07 8.41 -7.70
C THR A 72 -3.92 9.24 -7.14
N LEU A 73 -3.03 9.73 -7.99
CA LEU A 73 -1.93 10.60 -7.57
C LEU A 73 -2.46 11.88 -6.91
N PHE A 74 -3.53 12.44 -7.44
CA PHE A 74 -4.13 13.64 -6.88
C PHE A 74 -4.80 13.39 -5.52
N ILE A 75 -5.53 12.27 -5.38
CA ILE A 75 -6.19 11.87 -4.13
C ILE A 75 -5.16 11.51 -3.05
N MET A 76 -4.07 10.84 -3.44
CA MET A 76 -3.01 10.41 -2.52
C MET A 76 -1.98 11.50 -2.20
N ASP A 77 -2.03 12.65 -2.87
CA ASP A 77 -1.08 13.74 -2.65
C ASP A 77 -0.94 14.18 -1.18
N PRO A 78 -2.02 14.36 -0.39
CA PRO A 78 -1.89 14.69 1.03
C PRO A 78 -1.19 13.59 1.83
N VAL A 79 -1.52 12.33 1.58
CA VAL A 79 -0.89 11.18 2.25
C VAL A 79 0.60 11.11 1.93
N ILE A 80 0.97 11.30 0.65
CA ILE A 80 2.37 11.30 0.21
C ILE A 80 3.14 12.46 0.85
N LYS A 81 2.54 13.64 0.94
CA LYS A 81 3.14 14.81 1.60
C LYS A 81 3.39 14.56 3.08
N GLU A 82 2.45 13.96 3.76
CA GLU A 82 2.58 13.64 5.18
C GLU A 82 3.69 12.61 5.42
N ILE A 83 3.73 11.52 4.63
CA ILE A 83 4.82 10.54 4.68
C ILE A 83 6.17 11.21 4.42
N ASN A 84 6.24 12.13 3.44
CA ASN A 84 7.46 12.83 3.14
C ASN A 84 7.95 13.70 4.30
N THR A 85 7.04 14.42 4.94
CA THR A 85 7.36 15.33 6.04
C THR A 85 7.69 14.60 7.34
N GLU A 86 6.89 13.58 7.70
CA GLU A 86 7.00 12.91 9.00
C GLU A 86 8.02 11.75 9.01
N ALA A 87 8.28 11.15 7.85
CA ALA A 87 9.15 9.99 7.77
C ALA A 87 10.37 10.21 6.89
N TYR A 88 10.19 10.60 5.62
CA TYR A 88 11.28 10.62 4.65
C TYR A 88 12.31 11.74 4.93
N ILE A 89 11.86 12.96 5.21
CA ILE A 89 12.75 14.09 5.49
C ILE A 89 13.57 13.88 6.75
N PRO A 90 12.98 13.49 7.93
CA PRO A 90 13.75 13.19 9.12
C PRO A 90 14.72 12.03 8.93
N TYR A 91 14.34 10.99 8.19
CA TYR A 91 15.24 9.89 7.86
C TYR A 91 16.42 10.36 7.01
N LYS A 92 16.18 11.15 5.99
CA LYS A 92 17.23 11.70 5.13
C LYS A 92 18.19 12.60 5.90
N ASN A 93 17.70 13.34 6.88
CA ASN A 93 18.50 14.18 7.76
C ASN A 93 19.23 13.38 8.86
N GLN A 94 19.06 12.04 8.91
CA GLN A 94 19.64 11.16 9.94
C GLN A 94 19.15 11.46 11.37
N GLU A 95 17.96 12.05 11.49
CA GLU A 95 17.30 12.36 12.78
C GLU A 95 16.61 11.14 13.38
N ILE A 96 16.17 10.21 12.52
CA ILE A 96 15.47 8.98 12.90
C ILE A 96 16.10 7.76 12.22
N SER A 97 15.91 6.59 12.82
CA SER A 97 16.33 5.31 12.26
C SER A 97 15.44 4.88 11.08
N GLN A 98 15.90 3.90 10.30
CA GLN A 98 15.08 3.32 9.23
C GLN A 98 13.80 2.67 9.77
N GLU A 99 13.89 1.97 10.91
CA GLU A 99 12.75 1.33 11.55
C GLU A 99 11.69 2.35 11.98
N GLU A 100 12.14 3.45 12.56
CA GLU A 100 11.27 4.55 12.97
C GLU A 100 10.65 5.28 11.78
N ALA A 101 11.39 5.46 10.68
CA ALA A 101 10.88 6.04 9.46
C ALA A 101 9.76 5.18 8.83
N ILE A 102 9.93 3.86 8.81
CA ILE A 102 8.90 2.92 8.34
C ILE A 102 7.67 2.99 9.24
N ALA A 103 7.84 2.99 10.57
CA ALA A 103 6.74 3.10 11.51
C ALA A 103 5.95 4.40 11.32
N ARG A 104 6.63 5.54 11.16
CA ARG A 104 5.97 6.83 10.89
C ARG A 104 5.28 6.88 9.54
N ALA A 105 5.86 6.28 8.49
CA ALA A 105 5.26 6.23 7.16
C ALA A 105 3.97 5.39 7.11
N GLN A 106 3.83 4.41 7.99
CA GLN A 106 2.62 3.58 8.08
C GLN A 106 1.41 4.36 8.61
N VAL A 107 1.60 5.37 9.46
CA VAL A 107 0.51 6.09 10.11
C VAL A 107 -0.42 6.77 9.10
N PRO A 108 0.05 7.63 8.18
CA PRO A 108 -0.81 8.28 7.20
C PRO A 108 -1.51 7.29 6.25
N LEU A 109 -0.83 6.20 5.87
CA LEU A 109 -1.43 5.13 5.05
C LEU A 109 -2.57 4.43 5.78
N LYS A 110 -2.34 4.08 7.04
CA LYS A 110 -3.34 3.45 7.90
C LYS A 110 -4.55 4.36 8.10
N GLU A 111 -4.35 5.61 8.40
CA GLU A 111 -5.41 6.60 8.55
C GLU A 111 -6.22 6.76 7.25
N PHE A 112 -5.54 6.84 6.10
CA PHE A 112 -6.20 6.86 4.81
C PHE A 112 -7.06 5.62 4.56
N MET A 113 -6.53 4.42 4.82
CA MET A 113 -7.28 3.17 4.64
C MET A 113 -8.48 3.09 5.56
N LEU A 114 -8.32 3.42 6.83
CA LEU A 114 -9.39 3.37 7.84
C LEU A 114 -10.50 4.39 7.56
N THR A 115 -10.15 5.62 7.20
CA THR A 115 -11.11 6.67 6.84
C THR A 115 -11.93 6.28 5.61
N ASN A 116 -11.35 5.48 4.71
CA ASN A 116 -11.99 5.02 3.48
C ASN A 116 -12.63 3.63 3.58
N THR A 117 -12.59 3.00 4.75
CA THR A 117 -13.21 1.68 4.99
C THR A 117 -14.55 1.87 5.69
N GLU A 118 -15.55 1.11 5.26
CA GLU A 118 -16.86 1.11 5.89
C GLU A 118 -16.78 0.46 7.27
N LYS A 119 -17.34 1.12 8.29
CA LYS A 119 -17.31 0.64 9.68
C LYS A 119 -17.89 -0.77 9.85
N SER A 120 -18.93 -1.10 9.09
CA SER A 120 -19.54 -2.43 9.10
C SER A 120 -18.57 -3.52 8.65
N SER A 121 -17.82 -3.26 7.58
CA SER A 121 -16.80 -4.17 7.08
C SER A 121 -15.64 -4.30 8.07
N LEU A 122 -15.20 -3.19 8.66
CA LEU A 122 -14.13 -3.18 9.64
C LEU A 122 -14.51 -4.01 10.87
N ASN A 123 -15.72 -3.81 11.43
CA ASN A 123 -16.20 -4.57 12.58
C ASN A 123 -16.26 -6.08 12.29
N MET A 124 -16.71 -6.47 11.10
CA MET A 124 -16.72 -7.87 10.68
C MET A 124 -15.31 -8.49 10.67
N TYR A 125 -14.33 -7.77 10.15
CA TYR A 125 -12.93 -8.24 10.15
C TYR A 125 -12.34 -8.30 11.55
N MET A 126 -12.65 -7.35 12.42
CA MET A 126 -12.21 -7.37 13.82
C MET A 126 -12.78 -8.57 14.56
N GLU A 127 -14.07 -8.86 14.41
CA GLU A 127 -14.71 -10.04 14.99
C GLU A 127 -14.07 -11.34 14.48
N MET A 128 -13.78 -11.42 13.17
CA MET A 128 -13.11 -12.60 12.57
C MET A 128 -11.66 -12.76 13.06
N SER A 129 -10.95 -11.68 13.35
CA SER A 129 -9.57 -11.72 13.85
C SER A 129 -9.47 -11.97 15.35
N GLY A 130 -10.60 -12.01 16.07
CA GLY A 130 -10.66 -12.22 17.52
C GLY A 130 -10.17 -11.00 18.33
N ASN A 131 -10.06 -9.85 17.71
CA ASN A 131 -9.78 -8.60 18.40
C ASN A 131 -11.10 -8.00 18.91
N GLU A 132 -11.12 -7.64 20.19
CA GLU A 132 -12.25 -6.89 20.76
C GLU A 132 -12.34 -5.50 20.10
N GLU A 133 -13.52 -4.89 20.10
CA GLU A 133 -13.72 -3.52 19.60
C GLU A 133 -12.69 -2.58 20.23
N VAL A 134 -11.75 -2.12 19.42
CA VAL A 134 -10.78 -1.12 19.84
C VAL A 134 -11.45 0.25 19.71
N GLU A 135 -11.57 0.98 20.83
CA GLU A 135 -12.20 2.30 20.86
C GLU A 135 -11.50 3.32 19.94
N GLU A 136 -10.20 3.16 19.71
CA GLU A 136 -9.45 3.96 18.73
C GLU A 136 -8.95 3.09 17.57
N VAL A 137 -9.52 3.34 16.41
CA VAL A 137 -9.21 2.66 15.14
C VAL A 137 -7.74 2.84 14.73
N THR A 138 -7.06 3.83 15.27
CA THR A 138 -5.63 4.11 15.06
C THR A 138 -4.68 3.08 15.71
N GLU A 139 -5.14 2.34 16.71
CA GLU A 139 -4.33 1.32 17.41
C GLU A 139 -4.31 -0.05 16.71
N LEU A 140 -5.14 -0.24 15.68
CA LEU A 140 -5.20 -1.50 14.95
C LEU A 140 -3.88 -1.79 14.22
N PRO A 141 -3.37 -3.03 14.25
CA PRO A 141 -2.23 -3.40 13.42
C PRO A 141 -2.59 -3.36 11.94
N MET A 142 -1.60 -3.13 11.07
CA MET A 142 -1.79 -3.06 9.61
C MET A 142 -2.29 -4.38 8.98
N THR A 143 -2.34 -5.44 9.76
CA THR A 143 -2.71 -6.81 9.32
C THR A 143 -4.16 -7.19 9.61
N VAL A 144 -4.98 -6.27 10.11
CA VAL A 144 -6.42 -6.50 10.35
C VAL A 144 -7.26 -6.22 9.11
#